data_73f38ff0eeeb21cde065f06d194f7975
#
_entry.id   73f38ff0eeeb21cde065f06d194f7975
#
_cell.length_a   1.000
_cell.length_b   1.000
_cell.length_c   1.000
_cell.angle_alpha   90.00
_cell.angle_beta   90.00
_cell.angle_gamma   90.00
#
_symmetry.space_group_name_H-M   'P 1'
#
loop_
_entity.id
_entity.type
_entity.pdbx_description
1 polymer ?
#
loop_
_entity_poly.entity_id
_entity_poly.type
_entity_poly.pdbx_seq_one_letter_code
_entity_poly.pdbx_strand_id
1 'polypeptide(L)'
;MMLNRRVIELTKGIKCSILLKALLGVAVSGTYVAQAVLLGKIVGQLYSKEELSAVIQSILYVSAVIASRLILIYYNSVYGKKIIGKVKNILRRRIYDKLLKLGPAFLDDERTGKLGSTMVSGVDYLEGYLTLYIPQILVCVIACGAMLIYVFSLHYVLGIISTAALIAVLISPVAFGKILSESSNAHWTAYRNLTAEILDGIQGITTAKAYNAQERLGKLLKEKMRTLFSETMHNLKVNLAEIGISNFASGIGTSFTLAVAALLTSAHIIPVSSLLILLFMTNEVFRPANELAAYFHQGFMGITSMGGIFALLDEEEKIKDEGTKTIDIKSADGFEIKYKNIEFAYNRKKNTVFKNLNFTVAKNEKLAVAGESGSGKTTIVNLLLRFYEPTSGSIYINGTDIKDLTLKSLRSLITVVSQETYLFNGTIKENLLHANEDADEEKLIDACKAANIHSFIQSLPDGYNTKVGERGLNFSGGQRQRIAIARAVLKNSPIVVLDEATSSVDTENENEIKHSLNHLLRNRTSITIAHRLNTIENSDRILVLHRGEIVEEGSYKELILKDGYYKKLVEAQQGENQYV
;
A
#
# COMPACT_ATOMS: atom_id res chain seq x y z
N MET A 1 -14.55 -21.31 0.87
CA MET A 1 -15.81 -20.61 0.70
C MET A 1 -15.52 -19.22 0.13
N MET A 2 -15.89 -18.97 -1.13
CA MET A 2 -15.50 -17.75 -1.85
C MET A 2 -16.30 -16.48 -1.48
N LEU A 3 -17.31 -16.57 -0.65
CA LEU A 3 -18.05 -15.41 -0.13
C LEU A 3 -17.49 -15.02 1.23
N ASN A 4 -16.57 -14.01 1.24
CA ASN A 4 -16.02 -13.49 2.49
C ASN A 4 -16.91 -12.38 3.03
N ARG A 5 -17.55 -12.61 4.20
CA ARG A 5 -18.46 -11.68 4.86
C ARG A 5 -17.83 -10.29 5.11
N ARG A 6 -16.54 -10.25 5.46
CA ARG A 6 -15.82 -9.00 5.70
C ARG A 6 -15.65 -8.15 4.43
N VAL A 7 -15.46 -8.80 3.27
CA VAL A 7 -15.40 -8.08 1.98
C VAL A 7 -16.77 -7.46 1.66
N ILE A 8 -17.85 -8.18 1.96
CA ILE A 8 -19.22 -7.70 1.77
C ILE A 8 -19.52 -6.53 2.72
N GLU A 9 -18.94 -6.51 3.92
CA GLU A 9 -19.05 -5.40 4.87
C GLU A 9 -18.28 -4.16 4.42
N LEU A 10 -17.11 -4.32 3.80
CA LEU A 10 -16.39 -3.21 3.16
C LEU A 10 -17.16 -2.57 2.01
N THR A 11 -18.08 -3.34 1.40
CA THR A 11 -18.95 -2.87 0.31
C THR A 11 -20.30 -2.29 0.81
N LYS A 12 -20.43 -2.00 2.12
CA LYS A 12 -21.60 -1.25 2.64
C LYS A 12 -21.73 0.07 1.86
N GLY A 13 -22.88 0.26 1.18
CA GLY A 13 -23.13 1.38 0.27
C GLY A 13 -22.94 1.07 -1.23
N ILE A 14 -22.38 -0.09 -1.60
CA ILE A 14 -22.13 -0.48 -3.01
C ILE A 14 -22.95 -1.72 -3.40
N LYS A 15 -23.62 -2.38 -2.45
CA LYS A 15 -24.43 -3.58 -2.70
C LYS A 15 -25.48 -3.38 -3.79
N CYS A 16 -26.19 -2.23 -3.76
CA CYS A 16 -27.15 -1.88 -4.79
C CYS A 16 -26.49 -1.72 -6.17
N SER A 17 -25.29 -1.18 -6.20
CA SER A 17 -24.54 -1.02 -7.46
C SER A 17 -24.05 -2.37 -8.03
N ILE A 18 -23.65 -3.32 -7.18
CA ILE A 18 -23.29 -4.68 -7.59
C ILE A 18 -24.54 -5.41 -8.12
N LEU A 19 -25.68 -5.27 -7.46
CA LEU A 19 -26.95 -5.84 -7.91
C LEU A 19 -27.37 -5.26 -9.26
N LEU A 20 -27.29 -3.94 -9.44
CA LEU A 20 -27.62 -3.30 -10.72
C LEU A 20 -26.69 -3.79 -11.83
N LYS A 21 -25.39 -3.97 -11.54
CA LYS A 21 -24.44 -4.55 -12.49
C LYS A 21 -24.82 -6.00 -12.87
N ALA A 22 -25.25 -6.81 -11.90
CA ALA A 22 -25.74 -8.16 -12.15
C ALA A 22 -27.01 -8.14 -13.02
N LEU A 23 -27.95 -7.24 -12.77
CA LEU A 23 -29.15 -7.07 -13.59
C LEU A 23 -28.82 -6.66 -15.04
N LEU A 24 -27.85 -5.76 -15.23
CA LEU A 24 -27.32 -5.45 -16.56
C LEU A 24 -26.72 -6.69 -17.23
N GLY A 25 -25.99 -7.52 -16.50
CA GLY A 25 -25.45 -8.80 -16.97
C GLY A 25 -26.56 -9.79 -17.38
N VAL A 26 -27.63 -9.88 -16.59
CA VAL A 26 -28.82 -10.69 -16.94
C VAL A 26 -29.49 -10.15 -18.21
N ALA A 27 -29.62 -8.83 -18.37
CA ALA A 27 -30.16 -8.23 -19.58
C ALA A 27 -29.28 -8.55 -20.80
N VAL A 28 -27.94 -8.48 -20.67
CA VAL A 28 -27.02 -8.93 -21.71
C VAL A 28 -27.25 -10.39 -22.07
N SER A 29 -27.35 -11.31 -21.09
CA SER A 29 -27.65 -12.72 -21.32
C SER A 29 -29.00 -12.91 -22.01
N GLY A 30 -30.02 -12.12 -21.65
CA GLY A 30 -31.31 -12.11 -22.32
C GLY A 30 -31.24 -11.78 -23.82
N THR A 31 -30.35 -10.87 -24.21
CA THR A 31 -30.13 -10.55 -25.65
C THR A 31 -29.53 -11.72 -26.43
N TYR A 32 -28.68 -12.54 -25.80
CA TYR A 32 -28.15 -13.74 -26.44
C TYR A 32 -29.22 -14.82 -26.63
N VAL A 33 -30.09 -15.00 -25.62
CA VAL A 33 -31.25 -15.90 -25.72
C VAL A 33 -32.19 -15.42 -26.81
N ALA A 34 -32.52 -14.13 -26.84
CA ALA A 34 -33.36 -13.54 -27.89
C ALA A 34 -32.76 -13.77 -29.29
N GLN A 35 -31.45 -13.59 -29.45
CA GLN A 35 -30.76 -13.89 -30.72
C GLN A 35 -30.90 -15.36 -31.09
N ALA A 36 -30.68 -16.30 -30.15
CA ALA A 36 -30.79 -17.73 -30.39
C ALA A 36 -32.19 -18.12 -30.87
N VAL A 37 -33.24 -17.60 -30.22
CA VAL A 37 -34.65 -17.83 -30.58
C VAL A 37 -34.95 -17.26 -31.98
N LEU A 38 -34.51 -16.05 -32.28
CA LEU A 38 -34.71 -15.40 -33.58
C LEU A 38 -33.99 -16.13 -34.72
N LEU A 39 -32.75 -16.61 -34.47
CA LEU A 39 -32.01 -17.42 -35.44
C LEU A 39 -32.73 -18.76 -35.71
N GLY A 40 -33.20 -19.43 -34.66
CA GLY A 40 -34.03 -20.63 -34.81
C GLY A 40 -35.29 -20.37 -35.63
N LYS A 41 -35.96 -19.22 -35.40
CA LYS A 41 -37.11 -18.81 -36.18
C LYS A 41 -36.76 -18.55 -37.66
N ILE A 42 -35.68 -17.86 -37.95
CA ILE A 42 -35.23 -17.58 -39.35
C ILE A 42 -34.99 -18.90 -40.08
N VAL A 43 -34.29 -19.88 -39.46
CA VAL A 43 -34.07 -21.19 -40.08
C VAL A 43 -35.39 -21.91 -40.29
N GLY A 44 -36.34 -21.82 -39.35
CA GLY A 44 -37.69 -22.37 -39.49
C GLY A 44 -38.46 -21.75 -40.63
N GLN A 45 -38.46 -20.43 -40.80
CA GLN A 45 -39.12 -19.72 -41.91
C GLN A 45 -38.52 -20.12 -43.25
N LEU A 46 -37.19 -20.23 -43.34
CA LEU A 46 -36.53 -20.73 -44.57
C LEU A 46 -36.91 -22.15 -44.89
N TYR A 47 -37.00 -23.01 -43.88
CA TYR A 47 -37.39 -24.41 -44.04
C TYR A 47 -38.85 -24.53 -44.51
N SER A 48 -39.74 -23.74 -43.97
CA SER A 48 -41.17 -23.67 -44.33
C SER A 48 -41.44 -22.91 -45.62
N LYS A 49 -40.42 -22.35 -46.31
CA LYS A 49 -40.51 -21.53 -47.52
C LYS A 49 -41.48 -20.36 -47.35
N GLU A 50 -41.44 -19.67 -46.20
CA GLU A 50 -42.21 -18.47 -45.94
C GLU A 50 -41.75 -17.31 -46.88
N GLU A 51 -42.58 -16.28 -46.99
CA GLU A 51 -42.24 -15.08 -47.80
C GLU A 51 -40.93 -14.44 -47.37
N LEU A 52 -40.15 -13.97 -48.36
CA LEU A 52 -38.87 -13.32 -48.13
C LEU A 52 -39.00 -12.08 -47.22
N SER A 53 -40.14 -11.39 -47.27
CA SER A 53 -40.48 -10.27 -46.40
C SER A 53 -40.41 -10.62 -44.90
N ALA A 54 -40.95 -11.79 -44.50
CA ALA A 54 -40.93 -12.26 -43.11
C ALA A 54 -39.51 -12.60 -42.64
N VAL A 55 -38.71 -13.21 -43.51
CA VAL A 55 -37.29 -13.53 -43.22
C VAL A 55 -36.49 -12.24 -43.03
N ILE A 56 -36.66 -11.24 -43.93
CA ILE A 56 -35.97 -9.94 -43.82
C ILE A 56 -36.35 -9.25 -42.52
N GLN A 57 -37.62 -9.26 -42.12
CA GLN A 57 -38.06 -8.69 -40.85
C GLN A 57 -37.41 -9.36 -39.65
N SER A 58 -37.28 -10.69 -39.68
CA SER A 58 -36.59 -11.43 -38.59
C SER A 58 -35.09 -11.10 -38.53
N ILE A 59 -34.42 -10.90 -39.65
CA ILE A 59 -33.01 -10.44 -39.72
C ILE A 59 -32.87 -9.03 -39.15
N LEU A 60 -33.82 -8.11 -39.43
CA LEU A 60 -33.80 -6.78 -38.80
C LEU A 60 -33.93 -6.84 -37.28
N TYR A 61 -34.79 -7.73 -36.76
CA TYR A 61 -34.88 -7.94 -35.32
C TYR A 61 -33.58 -8.48 -34.71
N VAL A 62 -32.90 -9.43 -35.34
CA VAL A 62 -31.59 -9.91 -34.89
C VAL A 62 -30.57 -8.76 -34.86
N SER A 63 -30.55 -7.94 -35.94
CA SER A 63 -29.64 -6.80 -36.00
C SER A 63 -29.91 -5.78 -34.88
N ALA A 64 -31.17 -5.52 -34.57
CA ALA A 64 -31.60 -4.64 -33.46
C ALA A 64 -31.19 -5.21 -32.10
N VAL A 65 -31.32 -6.54 -31.89
CA VAL A 65 -30.89 -7.22 -30.66
C VAL A 65 -29.37 -7.13 -30.50
N ILE A 66 -28.60 -7.31 -31.59
CA ILE A 66 -27.13 -7.17 -31.55
C ILE A 66 -26.74 -5.73 -31.22
N ALA A 67 -27.38 -4.73 -31.83
CA ALA A 67 -27.11 -3.32 -31.54
C ALA A 67 -27.42 -2.97 -30.06
N SER A 68 -28.58 -3.42 -29.56
CA SER A 68 -28.93 -3.23 -28.13
C SER A 68 -27.93 -3.89 -27.20
N ARG A 69 -27.41 -5.07 -27.55
CA ARG A 69 -26.38 -5.78 -26.79
C ARG A 69 -25.09 -4.97 -26.69
N LEU A 70 -24.61 -4.38 -27.77
CA LEU A 70 -23.41 -3.53 -27.75
C LEU A 70 -23.55 -2.40 -26.75
N ILE A 71 -24.72 -1.75 -26.74
CA ILE A 71 -25.04 -0.68 -25.80
C ILE A 71 -25.02 -1.20 -24.35
N LEU A 72 -25.68 -2.33 -24.10
CA LEU A 72 -25.74 -2.93 -22.75
C LEU A 72 -24.36 -3.36 -22.25
N ILE A 73 -23.52 -3.97 -23.10
CA ILE A 73 -22.15 -4.36 -22.75
C ILE A 73 -21.31 -3.12 -22.42
N TYR A 74 -21.42 -2.06 -23.22
CA TYR A 74 -20.73 -0.81 -22.94
C TYR A 74 -21.11 -0.23 -21.58
N TYR A 75 -22.41 -0.08 -21.29
CA TYR A 75 -22.86 0.42 -19.99
C TYR A 75 -22.49 -0.50 -18.83
N ASN A 76 -22.58 -1.83 -18.98
CA ASN A 76 -22.17 -2.79 -17.98
C ASN A 76 -20.68 -2.68 -17.64
N SER A 77 -19.83 -2.49 -18.66
CA SER A 77 -18.38 -2.32 -18.50
C SER A 77 -18.01 -0.99 -17.83
N VAL A 78 -18.55 0.12 -18.31
CA VAL A 78 -18.32 1.47 -17.74
C VAL A 78 -18.82 1.53 -16.29
N TYR A 79 -19.99 0.96 -16.03
CA TYR A 79 -20.55 0.93 -14.68
C TYR A 79 -19.69 0.11 -13.71
N GLY A 80 -19.17 -1.05 -14.17
CA GLY A 80 -18.21 -1.83 -13.41
C GLY A 80 -16.96 -1.05 -13.03
N LYS A 81 -16.37 -0.31 -13.97
CA LYS A 81 -15.19 0.55 -13.71
C LYS A 81 -15.49 1.68 -12.72
N LYS A 82 -16.69 2.27 -12.77
CA LYS A 82 -17.12 3.29 -11.78
C LYS A 82 -17.25 2.71 -10.36
N ILE A 83 -17.82 1.50 -10.24
CA ILE A 83 -17.95 0.81 -8.94
C ILE A 83 -16.56 0.59 -8.34
N ILE A 84 -15.66 -0.04 -9.11
CA ILE A 84 -14.34 -0.41 -8.58
C ILE A 84 -13.49 0.82 -8.25
N GLY A 85 -13.58 1.90 -9.04
CA GLY A 85 -12.90 3.15 -8.74
C GLY A 85 -13.27 3.70 -7.36
N LYS A 86 -14.57 3.69 -7.00
CA LYS A 86 -15.03 4.09 -5.67
C LYS A 86 -14.48 3.17 -4.57
N VAL A 87 -14.51 1.85 -4.77
CA VAL A 87 -13.99 0.88 -3.79
C VAL A 87 -12.49 1.07 -3.57
N LYS A 88 -11.73 1.14 -4.66
CA LYS A 88 -10.27 1.33 -4.62
C LYS A 88 -9.90 2.59 -3.83
N ASN A 89 -10.57 3.70 -4.10
CA ASN A 89 -10.31 4.96 -3.39
C ASN A 89 -10.62 4.86 -1.90
N ILE A 90 -11.76 4.26 -1.52
CA ILE A 90 -12.13 4.08 -0.11
C ILE A 90 -11.11 3.18 0.60
N LEU A 91 -10.71 2.06 -0.01
CA LEU A 91 -9.77 1.13 0.59
C LEU A 91 -8.37 1.73 0.71
N ARG A 92 -7.85 2.35 -0.37
CA ARG A 92 -6.54 3.00 -0.34
C ARG A 92 -6.48 4.08 0.73
N ARG A 93 -7.53 4.89 0.86
CA ARG A 93 -7.63 5.88 1.93
C ARG A 93 -7.61 5.24 3.32
N ARG A 94 -8.43 4.20 3.56
CA ARG A 94 -8.45 3.49 4.86
C ARG A 94 -7.10 2.86 5.20
N ILE A 95 -6.43 2.25 4.22
CA ILE A 95 -5.10 1.66 4.41
C ILE A 95 -4.09 2.75 4.74
N TYR A 96 -4.12 3.87 4.00
CA TYR A 96 -3.22 5.00 4.24
C TYR A 96 -3.45 5.64 5.62
N ASP A 97 -4.71 5.90 5.98
CA ASP A 97 -5.09 6.44 7.30
C ASP A 97 -4.64 5.48 8.43
N LYS A 98 -4.77 4.15 8.21
CA LYS A 98 -4.30 3.15 9.18
C LYS A 98 -2.78 3.14 9.31
N LEU A 99 -2.03 3.22 8.20
CA LEU A 99 -0.57 3.30 8.23
C LEU A 99 -0.07 4.54 8.98
N LEU A 100 -0.71 5.69 8.77
CA LEU A 100 -0.37 6.90 9.51
C LEU A 100 -0.62 6.75 11.03
N LYS A 101 -1.66 6.04 11.42
CA LYS A 101 -1.95 5.74 12.84
C LYS A 101 -0.99 4.72 13.45
N LEU A 102 -0.58 3.70 12.69
CA LEU A 102 0.38 2.71 13.15
C LEU A 102 1.76 3.31 13.43
N GLY A 103 2.11 4.35 12.69
CA GLY A 103 3.32 5.14 12.92
C GLY A 103 4.64 4.42 12.59
N PRO A 104 5.79 5.05 12.92
CA PRO A 104 7.12 4.54 12.59
C PRO A 104 7.43 3.17 13.18
N ALA A 105 6.98 2.89 14.41
CA ALA A 105 7.23 1.63 15.11
C ALA A 105 6.71 0.38 14.36
N PHE A 106 5.74 0.53 13.48
CA PHE A 106 5.26 -0.56 12.63
C PHE A 106 6.15 -0.74 11.39
N LEU A 107 6.69 0.36 10.84
CA LEU A 107 7.51 0.34 9.63
C LEU A 107 8.88 -0.30 9.85
N ASP A 108 9.40 -0.26 11.08
CA ASP A 108 10.67 -0.91 11.42
C ASP A 108 10.59 -2.44 11.40
N ASP A 109 9.41 -3.00 11.68
CA ASP A 109 9.15 -4.45 11.69
C ASP A 109 8.74 -4.99 10.29
N GLU A 110 8.23 -4.15 9.39
CA GLU A 110 7.67 -4.56 8.10
C GLU A 110 8.43 -3.95 6.90
N ARG A 111 8.65 -4.78 5.87
CA ARG A 111 9.31 -4.31 4.63
C ARG A 111 8.39 -3.35 3.86
N THR A 112 8.85 -2.14 3.63
CA THR A 112 8.13 -1.07 2.90
C THR A 112 7.61 -1.51 1.53
N GLY A 113 8.38 -2.35 0.82
CA GLY A 113 7.98 -2.91 -0.47
C GLY A 113 6.76 -3.84 -0.39
N LYS A 114 6.62 -4.61 0.71
CA LYS A 114 5.43 -5.45 0.96
C LYS A 114 4.18 -4.61 1.18
N LEU A 115 4.30 -3.52 1.92
CA LEU A 115 3.20 -2.57 2.16
C LEU A 115 2.77 -1.90 0.86
N GLY A 116 3.73 -1.40 0.06
CA GLY A 116 3.46 -0.79 -1.24
C GLY A 116 2.74 -1.75 -2.20
N SER A 117 3.19 -3.01 -2.29
CA SER A 117 2.53 -4.02 -3.12
C SER A 117 1.11 -4.34 -2.65
N THR A 118 0.86 -4.36 -1.34
CA THR A 118 -0.47 -4.57 -0.77
C THR A 118 -1.42 -3.41 -1.11
N MET A 119 -0.94 -2.17 -1.01
CA MET A 119 -1.74 -0.97 -1.31
C MET A 119 -2.07 -0.80 -2.79
N VAL A 120 -1.16 -1.17 -3.68
CA VAL A 120 -1.34 -0.99 -5.13
C VAL A 120 -1.95 -2.25 -5.71
N SER A 121 -1.17 -3.32 -5.81
CA SER A 121 -1.59 -4.57 -6.48
C SER A 121 -2.68 -5.31 -5.71
N GLY A 122 -2.57 -5.38 -4.36
CA GLY A 122 -3.57 -6.05 -3.52
C GLY A 122 -4.96 -5.47 -3.68
N VAL A 123 -5.08 -4.14 -3.75
CA VAL A 123 -6.35 -3.45 -3.98
C VAL A 123 -6.84 -3.62 -5.42
N ASP A 124 -5.92 -3.71 -6.40
CA ASP A 124 -6.30 -3.86 -7.81
C ASP A 124 -6.92 -5.23 -8.10
N TYR A 125 -6.48 -6.29 -7.45
CA TYR A 125 -7.07 -7.64 -7.60
C TYR A 125 -8.52 -7.74 -7.14
N LEU A 126 -9.00 -6.83 -6.27
CA LEU A 126 -10.39 -6.78 -5.88
C LEU A 126 -11.36 -6.46 -7.02
N GLU A 127 -10.86 -5.88 -8.11
CA GLU A 127 -11.68 -5.62 -9.29
C GLU A 127 -12.30 -6.89 -9.84
N GLY A 128 -11.49 -7.94 -10.05
CA GLY A 128 -11.96 -9.23 -10.53
C GLY A 128 -13.03 -9.85 -9.63
N TYR A 129 -12.83 -9.78 -8.33
CA TYR A 129 -13.79 -10.33 -7.36
C TYR A 129 -15.11 -9.56 -7.32
N LEU A 130 -15.06 -8.24 -7.15
CA LEU A 130 -16.25 -7.42 -6.91
C LEU A 130 -17.06 -7.09 -8.16
N THR A 131 -16.39 -6.96 -9.32
CA THR A 131 -17.06 -6.49 -10.54
C THR A 131 -17.25 -7.57 -11.60
N LEU A 132 -16.51 -8.68 -11.50
CA LEU A 132 -16.67 -9.79 -12.43
C LEU A 132 -17.29 -11.00 -11.73
N TYR A 133 -16.63 -11.56 -10.71
CA TYR A 133 -17.03 -12.83 -10.10
C TYR A 133 -18.36 -12.75 -9.35
N ILE A 134 -18.55 -11.80 -8.41
CA ILE A 134 -19.80 -11.71 -7.62
C ILE A 134 -21.02 -11.43 -8.49
N PRO A 135 -21.03 -10.43 -9.40
CA PRO A 135 -22.19 -10.20 -10.28
C PRO A 135 -22.48 -11.42 -11.15
N GLN A 136 -21.46 -12.11 -11.65
CA GLN A 136 -21.62 -13.27 -12.53
C GLN A 136 -22.30 -14.47 -11.84
N ILE A 137 -22.14 -14.62 -10.52
CA ILE A 137 -22.88 -15.64 -9.77
C ILE A 137 -24.40 -15.44 -9.94
N LEU A 138 -24.88 -14.20 -9.78
CA LEU A 138 -26.30 -13.87 -9.94
C LEU A 138 -26.75 -14.03 -11.39
N VAL A 139 -25.93 -13.60 -12.35
CA VAL A 139 -26.19 -13.79 -13.79
C VAL A 139 -26.31 -15.29 -14.11
N CYS A 140 -25.38 -16.11 -13.63
CA CYS A 140 -25.38 -17.55 -13.86
C CYS A 140 -26.65 -18.20 -13.29
N VAL A 141 -27.02 -17.91 -12.04
CA VAL A 141 -28.21 -18.49 -11.40
C VAL A 141 -29.47 -18.10 -12.16
N ILE A 142 -29.65 -16.83 -12.52
CA ILE A 142 -30.88 -16.35 -13.17
C ILE A 142 -30.93 -16.80 -14.63
N ALA A 143 -29.86 -16.57 -15.41
CA ALA A 143 -29.86 -16.86 -16.84
C ALA A 143 -29.86 -18.37 -17.14
N CYS A 144 -28.95 -19.16 -16.50
CA CYS A 144 -28.98 -20.60 -16.67
C CYS A 144 -30.26 -21.23 -16.15
N GLY A 145 -30.79 -20.74 -15.00
CA GLY A 145 -32.05 -21.21 -14.43
C GLY A 145 -33.22 -20.99 -15.39
N ALA A 146 -33.37 -19.79 -15.94
CA ALA A 146 -34.43 -19.47 -16.91
C ALA A 146 -34.32 -20.33 -18.18
N MET A 147 -33.11 -20.51 -18.71
CA MET A 147 -32.89 -21.34 -19.90
C MET A 147 -33.16 -22.83 -19.63
N LEU A 148 -32.76 -23.35 -18.48
CA LEU A 148 -33.06 -24.73 -18.09
C LEU A 148 -34.56 -24.96 -17.93
N ILE A 149 -35.31 -24.03 -17.33
CA ILE A 149 -36.78 -24.11 -17.22
C ILE A 149 -37.39 -24.26 -18.63
N TYR A 150 -36.93 -23.48 -19.59
CA TYR A 150 -37.37 -23.62 -20.98
C TYR A 150 -37.03 -25.01 -21.57
N VAL A 151 -35.81 -25.50 -21.39
CA VAL A 151 -35.39 -26.83 -21.89
C VAL A 151 -36.22 -27.95 -21.25
N PHE A 152 -36.49 -27.85 -19.93
CA PHE A 152 -37.37 -28.79 -19.24
C PHE A 152 -38.82 -28.75 -19.74
N SER A 153 -39.32 -27.56 -20.12
CA SER A 153 -40.67 -27.42 -20.67
C SER A 153 -40.86 -28.11 -22.02
N LEU A 154 -39.78 -28.32 -22.77
CA LEU A 154 -39.80 -29.04 -24.02
C LEU A 154 -39.81 -30.56 -23.79
N HIS A 155 -38.87 -31.06 -22.97
CA HIS A 155 -38.82 -32.46 -22.56
C HIS A 155 -37.91 -32.64 -21.35
N TYR A 156 -38.31 -33.45 -20.35
CA TYR A 156 -37.59 -33.63 -19.09
C TYR A 156 -36.18 -34.24 -19.29
N VAL A 157 -36.03 -35.16 -20.26
CA VAL A 157 -34.71 -35.78 -20.57
C VAL A 157 -33.68 -34.74 -21.03
N LEU A 158 -34.09 -33.79 -21.88
CA LEU A 158 -33.23 -32.69 -22.34
C LEU A 158 -32.79 -31.82 -21.17
N GLY A 159 -33.74 -31.53 -20.25
CA GLY A 159 -33.47 -30.80 -19.03
C GLY A 159 -32.46 -31.46 -18.11
N ILE A 160 -32.59 -32.80 -17.92
CA ILE A 160 -31.66 -33.58 -17.08
C ILE A 160 -30.25 -33.58 -17.69
N ILE A 161 -30.10 -33.83 -19.00
CA ILE A 161 -28.80 -33.80 -19.68
C ILE A 161 -28.12 -32.43 -19.54
N SER A 162 -28.85 -31.37 -19.86
CA SER A 162 -28.34 -29.99 -19.77
C SER A 162 -27.96 -29.63 -18.34
N THR A 163 -28.76 -30.04 -17.34
CA THR A 163 -28.48 -29.79 -15.91
C THR A 163 -27.22 -30.58 -15.46
N ALA A 164 -27.08 -31.84 -15.84
CA ALA A 164 -25.90 -32.61 -15.48
C ALA A 164 -24.60 -32.01 -16.05
N ALA A 165 -24.66 -31.57 -17.31
CA ALA A 165 -23.53 -30.89 -17.94
C ALA A 165 -23.23 -29.55 -17.29
N LEU A 166 -24.25 -28.74 -16.95
CA LEU A 166 -24.08 -27.47 -16.24
C LEU A 166 -23.43 -27.67 -14.87
N ILE A 167 -23.85 -28.68 -14.13
CA ILE A 167 -23.23 -29.05 -12.84
C ILE A 167 -21.77 -29.43 -13.04
N ALA A 168 -21.42 -30.19 -14.08
CA ALA A 168 -20.04 -30.56 -14.38
C ALA A 168 -19.17 -29.30 -14.67
N VAL A 169 -19.69 -28.33 -15.42
CA VAL A 169 -19.02 -27.04 -15.68
C VAL A 169 -18.79 -26.26 -14.40
N LEU A 170 -19.78 -26.19 -13.51
CA LEU A 170 -19.70 -25.42 -12.24
C LEU A 170 -18.80 -26.10 -11.19
N ILE A 171 -18.68 -27.43 -11.22
CA ILE A 171 -17.80 -28.18 -10.31
C ILE A 171 -16.34 -28.10 -10.74
N SER A 172 -16.06 -28.01 -12.05
CA SER A 172 -14.69 -28.02 -12.59
C SER A 172 -13.74 -27.05 -11.88
N PRO A 173 -14.01 -25.72 -11.74
CA PRO A 173 -13.11 -24.79 -11.06
C PRO A 173 -12.93 -25.12 -9.57
N VAL A 174 -13.95 -25.68 -8.92
CA VAL A 174 -13.90 -26.04 -7.50
C VAL A 174 -13.03 -27.27 -7.28
N ALA A 175 -13.16 -28.27 -8.15
CA ALA A 175 -12.35 -29.50 -8.12
C ALA A 175 -10.85 -29.21 -8.33
N PHE A 176 -10.55 -28.31 -9.26
CA PHE A 176 -9.18 -27.85 -9.52
C PHE A 176 -8.68 -26.79 -8.54
N GLY A 177 -9.53 -26.27 -7.67
CA GLY A 177 -9.25 -25.08 -6.83
C GLY A 177 -7.99 -25.21 -5.97
N LYS A 178 -7.68 -26.39 -5.42
CA LYS A 178 -6.46 -26.62 -4.64
C LYS A 178 -5.20 -26.55 -5.53
N ILE A 179 -5.18 -27.28 -6.64
CA ILE A 179 -4.04 -27.33 -7.57
C ILE A 179 -3.82 -25.93 -8.18
N LEU A 180 -4.90 -25.26 -8.57
CA LEU A 180 -4.88 -23.91 -9.11
C LEU A 180 -4.33 -22.89 -8.10
N SER A 181 -4.71 -23.03 -6.82
CA SER A 181 -4.22 -22.19 -5.74
C SER A 181 -2.72 -22.37 -5.49
N GLU A 182 -2.24 -23.62 -5.42
CA GLU A 182 -0.83 -23.94 -5.21
C GLU A 182 0.02 -23.41 -6.36
N SER A 183 -0.38 -23.68 -7.60
CA SER A 183 0.31 -23.22 -8.81
C SER A 183 0.33 -21.68 -8.91
N SER A 184 -0.78 -21.02 -8.62
CA SER A 184 -0.87 -19.55 -8.59
C SER A 184 0.02 -18.93 -7.52
N ASN A 185 0.05 -19.51 -6.31
CA ASN A 185 0.89 -19.03 -5.22
C ASN A 185 2.39 -19.19 -5.54
N ALA A 186 2.78 -20.29 -6.17
CA ALA A 186 4.16 -20.52 -6.61
C ALA A 186 4.57 -19.47 -7.66
N HIS A 187 3.73 -19.24 -8.69
CA HIS A 187 3.94 -18.19 -9.69
C HIS A 187 4.13 -16.80 -9.06
N TRP A 188 3.22 -16.40 -8.15
CA TRP A 188 3.30 -15.10 -7.49
C TRP A 188 4.51 -14.96 -6.57
N THR A 189 4.92 -16.03 -5.93
CA THR A 189 6.13 -16.05 -5.10
C THR A 189 7.38 -15.85 -5.97
N ALA A 190 7.47 -16.56 -7.11
CA ALA A 190 8.55 -16.38 -8.08
C ALA A 190 8.58 -14.95 -8.65
N TYR A 191 7.41 -14.38 -8.98
CA TYR A 191 7.28 -13.00 -9.46
C TYR A 191 7.77 -11.97 -8.44
N ARG A 192 7.35 -12.09 -7.18
CA ARG A 192 7.80 -11.20 -6.09
C ARG A 192 9.30 -11.30 -5.84
N ASN A 193 9.85 -12.51 -5.86
CA ASN A 193 11.27 -12.73 -5.66
C ASN A 193 12.09 -12.10 -6.79
N LEU A 194 11.68 -12.25 -8.05
CA LEU A 194 12.33 -11.61 -9.19
C LEU A 194 12.24 -10.08 -9.10
N THR A 195 11.08 -9.55 -8.75
CA THR A 195 10.88 -8.09 -8.63
C THR A 195 11.76 -7.50 -7.53
N ALA A 196 11.89 -8.19 -6.39
CA ALA A 196 12.78 -7.77 -5.31
C ALA A 196 14.26 -7.76 -5.77
N GLU A 197 14.70 -8.81 -6.47
CA GLU A 197 16.08 -8.93 -6.98
C GLU A 197 16.40 -7.85 -8.04
N ILE A 198 15.44 -7.55 -8.93
CA ILE A 198 15.59 -6.46 -9.91
C ILE A 198 15.73 -5.12 -9.18
N LEU A 199 14.92 -4.86 -8.18
CA LEU A 199 14.96 -3.60 -7.42
C LEU A 199 16.30 -3.45 -6.67
N ASP A 200 16.74 -4.52 -5.99
CA ASP A 200 18.04 -4.55 -5.32
C ASP A 200 19.20 -4.34 -6.33
N GLY A 201 19.11 -4.98 -7.50
CA GLY A 201 20.09 -4.81 -8.58
C GLY A 201 20.15 -3.39 -9.13
N ILE A 202 18.99 -2.72 -9.27
CA ILE A 202 18.92 -1.31 -9.72
C ILE A 202 19.49 -0.39 -8.64
N GLN A 203 19.12 -0.57 -7.39
CA GLN A 203 19.62 0.25 -6.27
C GLN A 203 21.12 0.05 -6.03
N GLY A 204 21.61 -1.18 -6.18
CA GLY A 204 23.01 -1.55 -6.02
C GLY A 204 23.86 -1.44 -7.29
N ILE A 205 23.38 -0.85 -8.40
CA ILE A 205 24.05 -0.88 -9.70
C ILE A 205 25.44 -0.22 -9.67
N THR A 206 25.59 0.85 -8.91
CA THR A 206 26.88 1.54 -8.72
C THR A 206 27.88 0.63 -8.04
N THR A 207 27.47 -0.05 -6.97
CA THR A 207 28.28 -1.02 -6.24
C THR A 207 28.64 -2.22 -7.12
N ALA A 208 27.65 -2.77 -7.85
CA ALA A 208 27.87 -3.89 -8.75
C ALA A 208 28.90 -3.55 -9.85
N LYS A 209 28.87 -2.31 -10.38
CA LYS A 209 29.84 -1.84 -11.36
C LYS A 209 31.23 -1.59 -10.73
N ALA A 210 31.29 -0.98 -9.56
CA ALA A 210 32.55 -0.70 -8.85
C ALA A 210 33.33 -1.99 -8.54
N TYR A 211 32.64 -3.08 -8.24
CA TYR A 211 33.22 -4.39 -7.94
C TYR A 211 33.24 -5.37 -9.12
N ASN A 212 32.92 -4.93 -10.35
CA ASN A 212 32.77 -5.79 -11.54
C ASN A 212 31.88 -7.01 -11.33
N ALA A 213 30.82 -6.85 -10.50
CA ALA A 213 29.92 -7.94 -10.12
C ALA A 213 28.71 -8.11 -11.07
N GLN A 214 28.63 -7.36 -12.19
CA GLN A 214 27.48 -7.35 -13.10
C GLN A 214 27.20 -8.72 -13.72
N GLU A 215 28.23 -9.52 -14.03
CA GLU A 215 28.02 -10.87 -14.57
C GLU A 215 27.37 -11.81 -13.53
N ARG A 216 27.81 -11.73 -12.27
CA ARG A 216 27.25 -12.50 -11.16
C ARG A 216 25.78 -12.12 -10.94
N LEU A 217 25.47 -10.82 -10.92
CA LEU A 217 24.10 -10.32 -10.80
C LEU A 217 23.24 -10.76 -11.98
N GLY A 218 23.77 -10.68 -13.21
CA GLY A 218 23.10 -11.17 -14.43
C GLY A 218 22.78 -12.66 -14.38
N LYS A 219 23.69 -13.51 -13.85
CA LYS A 219 23.44 -14.95 -13.67
C LYS A 219 22.32 -15.21 -12.66
N LEU A 220 22.34 -14.49 -11.52
CA LEU A 220 21.29 -14.59 -10.49
C LEU A 220 19.92 -14.17 -11.02
N LEU A 221 19.84 -13.04 -11.72
CA LEU A 221 18.59 -12.59 -12.36
C LEU A 221 18.08 -13.59 -13.39
N LYS A 222 19.00 -14.18 -14.21
CA LYS A 222 18.64 -15.21 -15.19
C LYS A 222 18.06 -16.46 -14.54
N GLU A 223 18.58 -16.86 -13.39
CA GLU A 223 18.05 -18.00 -12.62
C GLU A 223 16.64 -17.70 -12.09
N LYS A 224 16.43 -16.52 -11.48
CA LYS A 224 15.12 -16.09 -11.02
C LYS A 224 14.10 -15.94 -12.16
N MET A 225 14.53 -15.45 -13.33
CA MET A 225 13.69 -15.39 -14.53
C MET A 225 13.30 -16.80 -15.03
N ARG A 226 14.23 -17.76 -15.00
CA ARG A 226 13.92 -19.15 -15.36
C ARG A 226 12.91 -19.77 -14.39
N THR A 227 13.08 -19.53 -13.10
CA THR A 227 12.12 -19.98 -12.08
C THR A 227 10.74 -19.40 -12.35
N LEU A 228 10.64 -18.07 -12.56
CA LEU A 228 9.36 -17.43 -12.90
C LEU A 228 8.76 -18.01 -14.18
N PHE A 229 9.57 -18.22 -15.22
CA PHE A 229 9.10 -18.82 -16.47
C PHE A 229 8.52 -20.23 -16.24
N SER A 230 9.23 -21.08 -15.49
CA SER A 230 8.78 -22.45 -15.17
C SER A 230 7.45 -22.44 -14.41
N GLU A 231 7.34 -21.60 -13.38
CA GLU A 231 6.11 -21.48 -12.57
C GLU A 231 4.96 -20.87 -13.38
N THR A 232 5.26 -19.91 -14.27
CA THR A 232 4.27 -19.35 -15.19
C THR A 232 3.73 -20.41 -16.16
N MET A 233 4.63 -21.22 -16.73
CA MET A 233 4.23 -22.29 -17.64
C MET A 233 3.46 -23.40 -16.93
N HIS A 234 3.82 -23.72 -15.69
CA HIS A 234 3.07 -24.67 -14.87
C HIS A 234 1.65 -24.14 -14.58
N ASN A 235 1.54 -22.89 -14.12
CA ASN A 235 0.26 -22.25 -13.87
C ASN A 235 -0.62 -22.17 -15.13
N LEU A 236 -0.02 -21.83 -16.28
CA LEU A 236 -0.73 -21.81 -17.56
C LEU A 236 -1.27 -23.19 -17.94
N LYS A 237 -0.47 -24.26 -17.78
CA LYS A 237 -0.91 -25.65 -18.05
C LYS A 237 -2.10 -26.04 -17.19
N VAL A 238 -2.08 -25.72 -15.89
CA VAL A 238 -3.19 -26.01 -14.96
C VAL A 238 -4.45 -25.26 -15.37
N ASN A 239 -4.32 -23.96 -15.69
CA ASN A 239 -5.45 -23.14 -16.13
C ASN A 239 -6.05 -23.65 -17.47
N LEU A 240 -5.21 -23.97 -18.45
CA LEU A 240 -5.68 -24.48 -19.74
C LEU A 240 -6.35 -25.85 -19.60
N ALA A 241 -5.85 -26.73 -18.71
CA ALA A 241 -6.48 -28.01 -18.44
C ALA A 241 -7.87 -27.83 -17.82
N GLU A 242 -8.01 -26.94 -16.84
CA GLU A 242 -9.30 -26.64 -16.21
C GLU A 242 -10.31 -26.07 -17.22
N ILE A 243 -9.91 -25.05 -18.00
CA ILE A 243 -10.75 -24.46 -19.06
C ILE A 243 -11.11 -25.51 -20.11
N GLY A 244 -10.16 -26.37 -20.49
CA GLY A 244 -10.38 -27.47 -21.45
C GLY A 244 -11.44 -28.45 -20.96
N ILE A 245 -11.39 -28.86 -19.70
CA ILE A 245 -12.37 -29.76 -19.09
C ILE A 245 -13.75 -29.11 -19.02
N SER A 246 -13.81 -27.83 -18.63
CA SER A 246 -15.05 -27.07 -18.57
C SER A 246 -15.72 -26.94 -19.95
N ASN A 247 -14.92 -26.59 -20.97
CA ASN A 247 -15.39 -26.48 -22.36
C ASN A 247 -15.80 -27.87 -22.93
N PHE A 248 -15.07 -28.92 -22.59
CA PHE A 248 -15.41 -30.27 -22.99
C PHE A 248 -16.74 -30.74 -22.38
N ALA A 249 -16.95 -30.46 -21.09
CA ALA A 249 -18.22 -30.76 -20.41
C ALA A 249 -19.40 -30.03 -21.05
N SER A 250 -19.25 -28.74 -21.35
CA SER A 250 -20.31 -27.97 -22.04
C SER A 250 -20.53 -28.43 -23.48
N GLY A 251 -19.45 -28.80 -24.21
CA GLY A 251 -19.53 -29.32 -25.56
C GLY A 251 -20.25 -30.69 -25.63
N ILE A 252 -19.94 -31.61 -24.72
CA ILE A 252 -20.64 -32.89 -24.59
C ILE A 252 -22.12 -32.60 -24.24
N GLY A 253 -22.40 -31.76 -23.26
CA GLY A 253 -23.76 -31.39 -22.85
C GLY A 253 -24.57 -30.86 -24.05
N THR A 254 -24.00 -29.94 -24.82
CA THR A 254 -24.64 -29.41 -26.05
C THR A 254 -24.90 -30.52 -27.06
N SER A 255 -23.89 -31.34 -27.36
CA SER A 255 -23.99 -32.39 -28.39
C SER A 255 -25.04 -33.47 -28.01
N PHE A 256 -25.03 -33.94 -26.76
CA PHE A 256 -25.99 -34.92 -26.28
C PHE A 256 -27.42 -34.34 -26.24
N THR A 257 -27.59 -33.09 -25.78
CA THR A 257 -28.90 -32.42 -25.77
C THR A 257 -29.47 -32.31 -27.20
N LEU A 258 -28.63 -31.94 -28.18
CA LEU A 258 -29.05 -31.84 -29.59
C LEU A 258 -29.33 -33.18 -30.20
N ALA A 259 -28.50 -34.21 -29.97
CA ALA A 259 -28.72 -35.54 -30.46
C ALA A 259 -30.05 -36.15 -29.97
N VAL A 260 -30.32 -36.04 -28.66
CA VAL A 260 -31.59 -36.50 -28.09
C VAL A 260 -32.76 -35.66 -28.59
N ALA A 261 -32.61 -34.31 -28.71
CA ALA A 261 -33.63 -33.46 -29.30
C ALA A 261 -33.98 -33.88 -30.74
N ALA A 262 -32.98 -34.22 -31.57
CA ALA A 262 -33.20 -34.71 -32.92
C ALA A 262 -33.97 -36.03 -32.95
N LEU A 263 -33.63 -36.97 -32.05
CA LEU A 263 -34.36 -38.24 -31.88
C LEU A 263 -35.84 -38.02 -31.45
N LEU A 264 -36.06 -37.10 -30.49
CA LEU A 264 -37.42 -36.78 -30.05
C LEU A 264 -38.23 -36.06 -31.13
N THR A 265 -37.56 -35.27 -31.99
CA THR A 265 -38.22 -34.63 -33.15
C THR A 265 -38.56 -35.68 -34.22
N SER A 266 -37.70 -36.63 -34.50
CA SER A 266 -38.00 -37.73 -35.45
C SER A 266 -39.11 -38.66 -34.97
N ALA A 267 -39.29 -38.79 -33.65
CA ALA A 267 -40.41 -39.48 -33.01
C ALA A 267 -41.69 -38.62 -32.88
N HIS A 268 -41.71 -37.42 -33.46
CA HIS A 268 -42.82 -36.46 -33.38
C HIS A 268 -43.22 -36.02 -31.96
N ILE A 269 -42.34 -36.18 -30.96
CA ILE A 269 -42.60 -35.78 -29.55
C ILE A 269 -42.41 -34.30 -29.38
N ILE A 270 -41.42 -33.68 -30.05
CA ILE A 270 -41.17 -32.24 -30.05
C ILE A 270 -41.27 -31.68 -31.48
N PRO A 271 -41.73 -30.45 -31.69
CA PRO A 271 -41.82 -29.87 -33.02
C PRO A 271 -40.43 -29.49 -33.56
N VAL A 272 -40.28 -29.51 -34.89
CA VAL A 272 -39.03 -29.13 -35.60
C VAL A 272 -38.61 -27.70 -35.21
N SER A 273 -39.55 -26.78 -35.02
CA SER A 273 -39.25 -25.40 -34.59
C SER A 273 -38.48 -25.35 -33.27
N SER A 274 -38.82 -26.22 -32.32
CA SER A 274 -38.11 -26.32 -31.05
C SER A 274 -36.68 -26.87 -31.21
N LEU A 275 -36.47 -27.87 -32.08
CA LEU A 275 -35.11 -28.35 -32.41
C LEU A 275 -34.25 -27.22 -32.98
N LEU A 276 -34.81 -26.43 -33.90
CA LEU A 276 -34.09 -25.32 -34.53
C LEU A 276 -33.73 -24.22 -33.50
N ILE A 277 -34.59 -23.93 -32.54
CA ILE A 277 -34.29 -23.04 -31.45
C ILE A 277 -33.19 -23.62 -30.55
N LEU A 278 -33.31 -24.91 -30.17
CA LEU A 278 -32.32 -25.58 -29.34
C LEU A 278 -30.93 -25.60 -29.98
N LEU A 279 -30.83 -25.67 -31.30
CA LEU A 279 -29.56 -25.65 -32.04
C LEU A 279 -28.71 -24.42 -31.67
N PHE A 280 -29.32 -23.27 -31.50
CA PHE A 280 -28.64 -22.03 -31.12
C PHE A 280 -28.65 -21.78 -29.61
N MET A 281 -29.68 -22.25 -28.91
CA MET A 281 -29.89 -21.95 -27.50
C MET A 281 -29.02 -22.81 -26.56
N THR A 282 -28.72 -24.08 -26.91
CA THR A 282 -27.98 -24.98 -26.04
C THR A 282 -26.60 -24.46 -25.70
N ASN A 283 -25.92 -23.79 -26.64
CA ASN A 283 -24.63 -23.16 -26.36
C ASN A 283 -24.76 -21.98 -25.37
N GLU A 284 -25.87 -21.22 -25.46
CA GLU A 284 -26.10 -20.08 -24.58
C GLU A 284 -26.48 -20.51 -23.15
N VAL A 285 -26.99 -21.74 -22.91
CA VAL A 285 -27.25 -22.31 -21.59
C VAL A 285 -25.98 -22.40 -20.75
N PHE A 286 -24.86 -22.80 -21.36
CA PHE A 286 -23.59 -23.00 -20.66
C PHE A 286 -22.75 -21.73 -20.56
N ARG A 287 -23.02 -20.71 -21.37
CA ARG A 287 -22.22 -19.51 -21.48
C ARG A 287 -22.05 -18.75 -20.15
N PRO A 288 -23.11 -18.43 -19.35
CA PRO A 288 -22.94 -17.75 -18.07
C PRO A 288 -22.12 -18.56 -17.06
N ALA A 289 -22.20 -19.89 -17.12
CA ALA A 289 -21.40 -20.80 -16.29
C ALA A 289 -19.93 -20.83 -16.70
N ASN A 290 -19.64 -20.90 -18.01
CA ASN A 290 -18.27 -20.80 -18.53
C ASN A 290 -17.62 -19.45 -18.20
N GLU A 291 -18.38 -18.34 -18.30
CA GLU A 291 -17.91 -17.02 -17.86
C GLU A 291 -17.65 -16.99 -16.35
N LEU A 292 -18.51 -17.62 -15.53
CA LEU A 292 -18.30 -17.74 -14.09
C LEU A 292 -17.04 -18.52 -13.77
N ALA A 293 -16.78 -19.63 -14.47
CA ALA A 293 -15.56 -20.43 -14.35
C ALA A 293 -14.32 -19.59 -14.70
N ALA A 294 -14.36 -18.85 -15.79
CA ALA A 294 -13.26 -17.95 -16.19
C ALA A 294 -12.99 -16.84 -15.16
N TYR A 295 -14.05 -16.29 -14.55
CA TYR A 295 -13.92 -15.27 -13.51
C TYR A 295 -13.55 -15.84 -12.12
N PHE A 296 -13.66 -17.15 -11.94
CA PHE A 296 -13.31 -17.82 -10.68
C PHE A 296 -11.86 -17.53 -10.29
N HIS A 297 -10.93 -17.65 -11.23
CA HIS A 297 -9.52 -17.37 -10.98
C HIS A 297 -9.25 -15.91 -10.57
N GLN A 298 -9.86 -14.95 -11.26
CA GLN A 298 -9.75 -13.54 -10.91
C GLN A 298 -10.39 -13.23 -9.55
N GLY A 299 -11.50 -13.88 -9.25
CA GLY A 299 -12.17 -13.79 -7.95
C GLY A 299 -11.31 -14.36 -6.83
N PHE A 300 -10.66 -15.51 -7.08
CA PHE A 300 -9.76 -16.14 -6.12
C PHE A 300 -8.55 -15.26 -5.80
N MET A 301 -7.91 -14.66 -6.81
CA MET A 301 -6.83 -13.70 -6.63
C MET A 301 -7.26 -12.50 -5.77
N GLY A 302 -8.47 -11.98 -6.01
CA GLY A 302 -9.05 -10.90 -5.20
C GLY A 302 -9.20 -11.27 -3.73
N ILE A 303 -9.70 -12.47 -3.43
CA ILE A 303 -9.86 -12.94 -2.05
C ILE A 303 -8.52 -13.16 -1.36
N THR A 304 -7.56 -13.77 -2.06
CA THR A 304 -6.23 -14.06 -1.49
C THR A 304 -5.48 -12.77 -1.15
N SER A 305 -5.59 -11.75 -2.00
CA SER A 305 -4.99 -10.43 -1.74
C SER A 305 -5.58 -9.72 -0.53
N MET A 306 -6.85 -9.98 -0.19
CA MET A 306 -7.52 -9.41 0.99
C MET A 306 -6.88 -9.82 2.31
N GLY A 307 -6.25 -10.99 2.38
CA GLY A 307 -5.56 -11.43 3.60
C GLY A 307 -4.53 -10.43 4.08
N GLY A 308 -3.69 -9.91 3.19
CA GLY A 308 -2.70 -8.88 3.51
C GLY A 308 -3.33 -7.52 3.88
N ILE A 309 -4.42 -7.15 3.18
CA ILE A 309 -5.14 -5.90 3.48
C ILE A 309 -5.81 -5.97 4.86
N PHE A 310 -6.47 -7.08 5.20
CA PHE A 310 -7.11 -7.23 6.51
C PHE A 310 -6.09 -7.34 7.63
N ALA A 311 -4.97 -8.07 7.43
CA ALA A 311 -3.90 -8.12 8.41
C ALA A 311 -3.41 -6.71 8.78
N LEU A 312 -3.22 -5.84 7.77
CA LEU A 312 -2.82 -4.46 8.00
C LEU A 312 -3.90 -3.61 8.69
N LEU A 313 -5.17 -3.76 8.27
CA LEU A 313 -6.29 -3.00 8.87
C LEU A 313 -6.60 -3.42 10.31
N ASP A 314 -6.39 -4.70 10.64
CA ASP A 314 -6.62 -5.28 11.96
C ASP A 314 -5.41 -5.11 12.91
N GLU A 315 -4.25 -4.66 12.38
CA GLU A 315 -3.05 -4.46 13.20
C GLU A 315 -3.34 -3.48 14.35
N GLU A 316 -2.89 -3.82 15.56
CA GLU A 316 -3.09 -2.97 16.73
C GLU A 316 -2.24 -1.70 16.66
N GLU A 317 -2.84 -0.57 16.97
CA GLU A 317 -2.14 0.69 17.14
C GLU A 317 -1.34 0.63 18.45
N LYS A 318 -0.02 0.45 18.33
CA LYS A 318 0.89 0.40 19.50
C LYS A 318 0.82 1.70 20.31
N ILE A 319 0.53 2.82 19.63
CA ILE A 319 0.41 4.14 20.25
C ILE A 319 -0.97 4.69 19.95
N LYS A 320 -1.76 4.85 20.99
CA LYS A 320 -3.12 5.39 20.89
C LYS A 320 -3.13 6.87 21.28
N ASP A 321 -3.81 7.68 20.49
CA ASP A 321 -4.02 9.10 20.79
C ASP A 321 -5.21 9.28 21.74
N GLU A 322 -5.05 8.81 22.98
CA GLU A 322 -6.08 8.88 24.04
C GLU A 322 -5.91 10.11 24.93
N GLY A 323 -4.84 10.88 24.74
CA GLY A 323 -4.58 12.13 25.47
C GLY A 323 -5.66 13.20 25.18
N THR A 324 -6.03 13.92 26.23
CA THR A 324 -7.04 15.01 26.12
C THR A 324 -6.48 16.39 26.43
N LYS A 325 -5.28 16.45 27.05
CA LYS A 325 -4.65 17.71 27.43
C LYS A 325 -3.90 18.35 26.26
N THR A 326 -3.85 19.66 26.28
CA THR A 326 -3.05 20.50 25.38
C THR A 326 -2.21 21.46 26.21
N ILE A 327 -1.01 21.79 25.75
CA ILE A 327 -0.16 22.81 26.36
C ILE A 327 -0.13 24.00 25.41
N ASP A 328 -0.45 25.18 25.93
CA ASP A 328 -0.35 26.44 25.17
C ASP A 328 1.11 26.92 25.12
N ILE A 329 1.64 27.00 23.91
CA ILE A 329 3.03 27.42 23.64
C ILE A 329 3.26 28.88 24.10
N LYS A 330 2.23 29.75 24.02
CA LYS A 330 2.38 31.19 24.29
C LYS A 330 2.38 31.52 25.78
N SER A 331 1.83 30.65 26.62
CA SER A 331 1.67 30.91 28.05
C SER A 331 2.84 30.44 28.93
N ALA A 332 3.80 29.70 28.36
CA ALA A 332 4.88 29.08 29.11
C ALA A 332 6.20 29.86 28.97
N ASP A 333 6.80 30.16 30.11
CA ASP A 333 8.15 30.75 30.23
C ASP A 333 9.21 29.62 30.14
N GLY A 334 9.34 29.01 28.96
CA GLY A 334 10.22 27.88 28.70
C GLY A 334 9.60 26.51 29.02
N PHE A 335 10.28 25.46 28.63
CA PHE A 335 9.78 24.07 28.71
C PHE A 335 10.78 23.16 29.41
N GLU A 336 10.36 22.58 30.53
CA GLU A 336 11.11 21.54 31.24
C GLU A 336 10.72 20.18 30.67
N ILE A 337 11.72 19.29 30.49
CA ILE A 337 11.49 17.90 30.07
C ILE A 337 12.07 16.98 31.14
N LYS A 338 11.28 16.02 31.64
CA LYS A 338 11.71 15.10 32.69
C LYS A 338 11.47 13.65 32.31
N TYR A 339 12.52 12.85 32.29
CA TYR A 339 12.46 11.41 32.16
C TYR A 339 12.53 10.78 33.54
N LYS A 340 11.56 9.96 33.91
CA LYS A 340 11.45 9.36 35.24
C LYS A 340 11.33 7.85 35.15
N ASN A 341 12.35 7.14 35.63
CA ASN A 341 12.42 5.67 35.74
C ASN A 341 12.10 4.97 34.40
N ILE A 342 12.67 5.46 33.31
CA ILE A 342 12.38 4.92 31.98
C ILE A 342 13.07 3.58 31.77
N GLU A 343 12.26 2.56 31.53
CA GLU A 343 12.69 1.26 31.02
C GLU A 343 12.16 1.10 29.60
N PHE A 344 13.01 0.64 28.66
CA PHE A 344 12.62 0.47 27.28
C PHE A 344 13.41 -0.61 26.53
N ALA A 345 12.69 -1.38 25.68
CA ALA A 345 13.24 -2.29 24.68
C ALA A 345 12.40 -2.23 23.40
N TYR A 346 13.03 -2.14 22.22
CA TYR A 346 12.30 -2.14 20.92
C TYR A 346 11.48 -3.40 20.69
N ASN A 347 12.01 -4.54 21.14
CA ASN A 347 11.29 -5.81 21.12
C ASN A 347 11.41 -6.44 22.50
N ARG A 348 10.27 -6.72 23.15
CA ARG A 348 10.21 -7.28 24.52
C ARG A 348 11.04 -8.57 24.72
N LYS A 349 11.48 -9.21 23.63
CA LYS A 349 12.31 -10.43 23.65
C LYS A 349 13.79 -10.19 23.35
N LYS A 350 14.21 -8.95 23.05
CA LYS A 350 15.60 -8.59 22.73
C LYS A 350 16.09 -7.47 23.66
N ASN A 351 17.40 -7.28 23.71
CA ASN A 351 18.17 -6.43 24.61
C ASN A 351 17.45 -5.14 25.04
N THR A 352 17.30 -4.95 26.35
CA THR A 352 16.81 -3.73 26.97
C THR A 352 17.75 -2.57 26.60
N VAL A 353 17.19 -1.47 26.08
CA VAL A 353 17.95 -0.26 25.76
C VAL A 353 18.15 0.57 27.02
N PHE A 354 17.08 0.78 27.78
CA PHE A 354 17.13 1.49 29.07
C PHE A 354 16.57 0.61 30.17
N LYS A 355 17.24 0.59 31.33
CA LYS A 355 16.78 -0.15 32.53
C LYS A 355 16.16 0.78 33.58
N ASN A 356 16.69 1.97 33.74
CA ASN A 356 16.23 2.98 34.71
C ASN A 356 16.80 4.36 34.32
N LEU A 357 16.42 4.89 33.16
CA LEU A 357 16.92 6.18 32.72
C LEU A 357 16.17 7.32 33.44
N ASN A 358 16.92 8.20 34.11
CA ASN A 358 16.43 9.33 34.86
C ASN A 358 17.26 10.57 34.54
N PHE A 359 16.63 11.63 34.03
CA PHE A 359 17.24 12.96 33.89
C PHE A 359 16.16 14.02 33.65
N THR A 360 16.57 15.27 33.86
CA THR A 360 15.70 16.43 33.60
C THR A 360 16.45 17.42 32.72
N VAL A 361 15.78 18.01 31.74
CA VAL A 361 16.28 19.16 30.96
C VAL A 361 15.54 20.38 31.48
N ALA A 362 16.27 21.35 32.02
CA ALA A 362 15.69 22.56 32.55
C ALA A 362 15.11 23.45 31.42
N LYS A 363 14.30 24.43 31.82
CA LYS A 363 13.76 25.42 30.87
C LYS A 363 14.90 26.16 30.17
N ASN A 364 14.82 26.25 28.86
CA ASN A 364 15.80 26.96 28.00
C ASN A 364 17.23 26.39 28.10
N GLU A 365 17.41 25.22 28.66
CA GLU A 365 18.70 24.53 28.76
C GLU A 365 19.06 23.89 27.42
N LYS A 366 20.33 23.96 27.05
CA LYS A 366 20.95 23.24 25.94
C LYS A 366 21.64 21.99 26.45
N LEU A 367 20.93 20.88 26.44
CA LEU A 367 21.46 19.59 26.83
C LEU A 367 22.09 18.87 25.65
N ALA A 368 23.33 18.38 25.81
CA ALA A 368 23.92 17.44 24.87
C ALA A 368 23.86 16.01 25.38
N VAL A 369 23.68 15.05 24.48
CA VAL A 369 23.74 13.62 24.78
C VAL A 369 24.86 12.99 23.99
N ALA A 370 25.91 12.56 24.67
CA ALA A 370 27.11 11.93 24.12
C ALA A 370 27.12 10.42 24.44
N GLY A 371 27.85 9.63 23.66
CA GLY A 371 28.02 8.19 23.89
C GLY A 371 28.32 7.43 22.59
N GLU A 372 28.70 6.18 22.70
CA GLU A 372 28.98 5.30 21.55
C GLU A 372 27.72 5.06 20.69
N SER A 373 27.95 4.60 19.45
CA SER A 373 26.84 4.14 18.59
C SER A 373 26.09 2.98 19.27
N GLY A 374 24.76 3.03 19.26
CA GLY A 374 23.93 2.02 19.93
C GLY A 374 23.75 2.23 21.43
N SER A 375 24.27 3.30 22.06
CA SER A 375 24.07 3.59 23.49
C SER A 375 22.62 4.01 23.86
N GLY A 376 21.75 4.29 22.88
CA GLY A 376 20.35 4.67 23.09
C GLY A 376 20.03 6.17 22.82
N LYS A 377 20.97 6.96 22.30
CA LYS A 377 20.76 8.41 22.08
C LYS A 377 19.50 8.74 21.26
N THR A 378 19.35 8.15 20.07
CA THR A 378 18.17 8.34 19.20
C THR A 378 16.90 7.79 19.84
N THR A 379 17.01 6.80 20.71
CA THR A 379 15.85 6.24 21.45
C THR A 379 15.24 7.26 22.42
N ILE A 380 16.06 8.14 23.03
CA ILE A 380 15.56 9.26 23.85
C ILE A 380 14.59 10.12 23.05
N VAL A 381 14.97 10.49 21.82
CA VAL A 381 14.16 11.32 20.93
C VAL A 381 12.88 10.59 20.47
N ASN A 382 13.00 9.32 20.11
CA ASN A 382 11.87 8.51 19.68
C ASN A 382 10.80 8.37 20.78
N LEU A 383 11.23 8.24 22.02
CA LEU A 383 10.33 8.21 23.18
C LEU A 383 9.70 9.58 23.46
N LEU A 384 10.45 10.68 23.32
CA LEU A 384 9.93 12.05 23.49
C LEU A 384 8.84 12.38 22.47
N LEU A 385 9.03 11.96 21.21
CA LEU A 385 8.04 12.15 20.13
C LEU A 385 6.86 11.19 20.19
N ARG A 386 6.87 10.29 21.19
CA ARG A 386 5.91 9.17 21.28
C ARG A 386 5.79 8.41 19.96
N PHE A 387 6.93 8.07 19.34
CA PHE A 387 7.01 7.05 18.28
C PHE A 387 7.01 5.65 18.87
N TYR A 388 7.51 5.54 20.11
CA TYR A 388 7.48 4.36 20.95
C TYR A 388 7.05 4.77 22.36
N GLU A 389 6.51 3.81 23.14
CA GLU A 389 6.20 4.02 24.55
C GLU A 389 7.20 3.26 25.43
N PRO A 390 7.62 3.85 26.57
CA PRO A 390 8.45 3.14 27.52
C PRO A 390 7.70 1.93 28.09
N THR A 391 8.44 0.87 28.40
CA THR A 391 7.91 -0.34 29.04
C THR A 391 7.46 -0.03 30.46
N SER A 392 8.22 0.82 31.18
CA SER A 392 7.86 1.40 32.48
C SER A 392 8.43 2.81 32.61
N GLY A 393 7.93 3.57 33.59
CA GLY A 393 8.26 4.98 33.78
C GLY A 393 7.43 5.93 32.93
N SER A 394 7.71 7.24 33.04
CA SER A 394 6.98 8.30 32.35
C SER A 394 7.88 9.47 31.96
N ILE A 395 7.50 10.16 30.88
CA ILE A 395 8.15 11.38 30.40
C ILE A 395 7.18 12.52 30.60
N TYR A 396 7.68 13.64 31.14
CA TYR A 396 6.88 14.82 31.46
C TYR A 396 7.39 16.03 30.71
N ILE A 397 6.48 16.89 30.25
CA ILE A 397 6.76 18.25 29.75
C ILE A 397 6.01 19.23 30.65
N ASN A 398 6.73 20.13 31.31
CA ASN A 398 6.17 21.08 32.28
C ASN A 398 5.24 20.39 33.31
N GLY A 399 5.65 19.22 33.83
CA GLY A 399 4.91 18.45 34.82
C GLY A 399 3.73 17.65 34.29
N THR A 400 3.39 17.76 33.00
CA THR A 400 2.32 16.98 32.35
C THR A 400 2.93 15.73 31.69
N ASP A 401 2.39 14.54 31.99
CA ASP A 401 2.81 13.30 31.29
C ASP A 401 2.49 13.42 29.80
N ILE A 402 3.45 13.08 28.94
CA ILE A 402 3.26 13.11 27.49
C ILE A 402 2.16 12.16 27.00
N LYS A 403 1.76 11.17 27.79
CA LYS A 403 0.63 10.27 27.51
C LYS A 403 -0.72 10.96 27.64
N ASP A 404 -0.82 11.95 28.52
CA ASP A 404 -2.03 12.73 28.72
C ASP A 404 -2.24 13.78 27.62
N LEU A 405 -1.19 14.13 26.87
CA LEU A 405 -1.25 15.09 25.78
C LEU A 405 -1.79 14.42 24.50
N THR A 406 -2.59 15.17 23.72
CA THR A 406 -2.87 14.76 22.34
C THR A 406 -1.56 14.68 21.55
N LEU A 407 -1.42 13.70 20.64
CA LEU A 407 -0.20 13.58 19.81
C LEU A 407 0.05 14.86 19.00
N LYS A 408 -1.01 15.54 18.56
CA LYS A 408 -0.93 16.81 17.85
C LYS A 408 -0.31 17.90 18.74
N SER A 409 -0.78 18.04 19.98
CA SER A 409 -0.22 19.01 20.95
C SER A 409 1.23 18.67 21.29
N LEU A 410 1.54 17.43 21.63
CA LEU A 410 2.91 16.99 21.93
C LEU A 410 3.88 17.33 20.79
N ARG A 411 3.54 16.91 19.55
CA ARG A 411 4.42 17.10 18.39
C ARG A 411 4.49 18.54 17.90
N SER A 412 3.52 19.39 18.25
CA SER A 412 3.63 20.83 18.00
C SER A 412 4.67 21.53 18.89
N LEU A 413 4.89 20.99 20.10
CA LEU A 413 5.90 21.51 21.03
C LEU A 413 7.34 21.19 20.61
N ILE A 414 7.55 20.18 19.77
CA ILE A 414 8.87 19.61 19.49
C ILE A 414 9.18 19.73 18.00
N THR A 415 10.34 20.23 17.68
CA THR A 415 10.90 20.19 16.33
C THR A 415 12.15 19.34 16.31
N VAL A 416 12.37 18.57 15.23
CA VAL A 416 13.53 17.70 15.05
C VAL A 416 14.27 18.08 13.78
N VAL A 417 15.57 18.26 13.88
CA VAL A 417 16.50 18.32 12.74
C VAL A 417 17.28 17.02 12.76
N SER A 418 16.91 16.09 11.88
CA SER A 418 17.48 14.74 11.82
C SER A 418 18.79 14.72 11.04
N GLN A 419 19.59 13.68 11.26
CA GLN A 419 20.85 13.40 10.56
C GLN A 419 20.62 13.27 9.05
N GLU A 420 19.65 12.45 8.65
CA GLU A 420 19.24 12.33 7.26
C GLU A 420 17.97 13.15 7.02
N THR A 421 18.12 14.24 6.27
CA THR A 421 17.01 15.08 5.89
C THR A 421 16.23 14.45 4.75
N TYR A 422 14.98 14.07 5.00
CA TYR A 422 14.07 13.60 3.97
C TYR A 422 13.33 14.78 3.30
N LEU A 423 13.47 14.89 1.97
CA LEU A 423 12.69 15.81 1.15
C LEU A 423 11.68 15.03 0.32
N PHE A 424 10.42 15.42 0.40
CA PHE A 424 9.36 14.84 -0.42
C PHE A 424 9.50 15.27 -1.88
N ASN A 425 9.14 14.37 -2.79
CA ASN A 425 9.14 14.70 -4.21
C ASN A 425 8.08 15.79 -4.50
N GLY A 426 8.55 17.00 -4.72
CA GLY A 426 7.76 18.21 -4.90
C GLY A 426 8.68 19.41 -5.05
N THR A 427 8.16 20.62 -4.85
CA THR A 427 8.93 21.87 -4.87
C THR A 427 9.59 22.15 -3.52
N ILE A 428 10.56 23.07 -3.48
CA ILE A 428 11.15 23.56 -2.22
C ILE A 428 10.04 24.19 -1.35
N LYS A 429 9.16 24.99 -1.96
CA LYS A 429 8.03 25.63 -1.27
C LYS A 429 7.11 24.61 -0.60
N GLU A 430 6.67 23.58 -1.32
CA GLU A 430 5.85 22.50 -0.75
C GLU A 430 6.56 21.78 0.40
N ASN A 431 7.85 21.56 0.27
CA ASN A 431 8.66 20.95 1.31
C ASN A 431 8.78 21.81 2.57
N LEU A 432 8.84 23.13 2.45
CA LEU A 432 8.83 24.05 3.59
C LEU A 432 7.44 24.11 4.26
N LEU A 433 6.37 24.12 3.47
CA LEU A 433 4.99 24.18 3.97
C LEU A 433 4.58 22.95 4.80
N HIS A 434 5.29 21.82 4.68
CA HIS A 434 5.07 20.70 5.61
C HIS A 434 5.33 21.05 7.08
N ALA A 435 6.13 22.08 7.36
CA ALA A 435 6.37 22.56 8.72
C ALA A 435 5.26 23.48 9.24
N ASN A 436 4.68 24.27 8.35
CA ASN A 436 3.56 25.17 8.64
C ASN A 436 2.78 25.47 7.35
N GLU A 437 1.60 24.86 7.23
CA GLU A 437 0.73 24.97 6.03
C GLU A 437 0.24 26.41 5.80
N ASP A 438 0.06 27.19 6.88
CA ASP A 438 -0.50 28.54 6.86
C ASP A 438 0.58 29.62 6.73
N ALA A 439 1.83 29.25 6.49
CA ALA A 439 2.92 30.23 6.37
C ALA A 439 2.79 31.02 5.06
N ASP A 440 2.80 32.34 5.20
CA ASP A 440 2.90 33.27 4.08
C ASP A 440 4.31 33.25 3.45
N GLU A 441 4.45 33.89 2.30
CA GLU A 441 5.72 33.92 1.56
C GLU A 441 6.83 34.65 2.32
N GLU A 442 6.48 35.68 3.11
CA GLU A 442 7.43 36.45 3.90
C GLU A 442 8.05 35.57 5.00
N LYS A 443 7.23 34.79 5.73
CA LYS A 443 7.73 33.81 6.73
C LYS A 443 8.59 32.71 6.12
N LEU A 444 8.24 32.25 4.93
CA LEU A 444 9.06 31.27 4.20
C LEU A 444 10.45 31.84 3.87
N ILE A 445 10.49 33.07 3.36
CA ILE A 445 11.73 33.77 3.01
C ILE A 445 12.58 33.99 4.27
N ASP A 446 11.99 34.46 5.35
CA ASP A 446 12.69 34.75 6.61
C ASP A 446 13.24 33.46 7.25
N ALA A 447 12.48 32.37 7.22
CA ALA A 447 12.97 31.06 7.68
C ALA A 447 14.17 30.60 6.82
N CYS A 448 14.12 30.81 5.52
CA CYS A 448 15.22 30.43 4.60
C CYS A 448 16.44 31.34 4.78
N LYS A 449 16.26 32.63 5.09
CA LYS A 449 17.36 33.56 5.45
C LYS A 449 18.01 33.11 6.77
N ALA A 450 17.20 32.80 7.79
CA ALA A 450 17.71 32.33 9.08
C ALA A 450 18.46 30.99 8.95
N ALA A 451 18.08 30.15 7.99
CA ALA A 451 18.76 28.90 7.66
C ALA A 451 19.91 29.06 6.64
N ASN A 452 20.23 30.27 6.22
CA ASN A 452 21.27 30.59 5.25
C ASN A 452 21.17 29.83 3.91
N ILE A 453 19.92 29.61 3.42
CA ILE A 453 19.62 28.89 2.16
C ILE A 453 18.91 29.78 1.12
N HIS A 454 18.41 30.95 1.51
CA HIS A 454 17.61 31.83 0.66
C HIS A 454 18.34 32.24 -0.63
N SER A 455 19.60 32.69 -0.54
CA SER A 455 20.39 33.15 -1.68
C SER A 455 20.60 32.01 -2.69
N PHE A 456 20.84 30.79 -2.20
CA PHE A 456 20.93 29.61 -3.05
C PHE A 456 19.60 29.33 -3.76
N ILE A 457 18.47 29.36 -3.04
CA ILE A 457 17.15 29.14 -3.65
C ILE A 457 16.87 30.20 -4.72
N GLN A 458 17.21 31.45 -4.49
CA GLN A 458 17.05 32.51 -5.49
C GLN A 458 17.94 32.34 -6.73
N SER A 459 19.09 31.71 -6.62
CA SER A 459 19.96 31.42 -7.76
C SER A 459 19.45 30.31 -8.67
N LEU A 460 18.44 29.53 -8.23
CA LEU A 460 17.83 28.47 -9.02
C LEU A 460 16.87 29.05 -10.07
N PRO A 461 16.76 28.46 -11.27
CA PRO A 461 15.90 28.97 -12.35
C PRO A 461 14.45 29.20 -11.94
N ASP A 462 13.88 28.26 -11.13
CA ASP A 462 12.48 28.31 -10.68
C ASP A 462 12.34 28.79 -9.21
N GLY A 463 13.43 29.24 -8.57
CA GLY A 463 13.45 29.69 -7.20
C GLY A 463 12.81 28.68 -6.24
N TYR A 464 11.84 29.12 -5.43
CA TYR A 464 11.10 28.27 -4.50
C TYR A 464 10.24 27.19 -5.16
N ASN A 465 9.94 27.32 -6.46
CA ASN A 465 9.17 26.32 -7.21
C ASN A 465 10.07 25.23 -7.82
N THR A 466 11.38 25.28 -7.60
CA THR A 466 12.33 24.27 -8.06
C THR A 466 11.99 22.92 -7.46
N LYS A 467 11.91 21.88 -8.30
CA LYS A 467 11.65 20.50 -7.89
C LYS A 467 12.89 19.88 -7.23
N VAL A 468 12.70 19.31 -6.05
CA VAL A 468 13.79 18.72 -5.25
C VAL A 468 14.23 17.35 -5.75
N GLY A 469 13.42 16.67 -6.58
CA GLY A 469 13.65 15.29 -7.01
C GLY A 469 13.32 14.25 -5.93
N GLU A 470 13.51 12.98 -6.25
CA GLU A 470 13.27 11.88 -5.30
C GLU A 470 14.27 11.97 -4.14
N ARG A 471 13.76 12.01 -2.90
CA ARG A 471 14.53 12.16 -1.66
C ARG A 471 15.50 13.36 -1.65
N GLY A 472 15.29 14.35 -2.52
CA GLY A 472 16.17 15.51 -2.61
C GLY A 472 17.52 15.24 -3.26
N LEU A 473 17.61 14.25 -4.15
CA LEU A 473 18.87 13.89 -4.85
C LEU A 473 19.50 15.02 -5.65
N ASN A 474 18.71 16.04 -6.03
CA ASN A 474 19.20 17.21 -6.76
C ASN A 474 19.97 18.21 -5.90
N PHE A 475 20.04 17.98 -4.57
CA PHE A 475 20.67 18.89 -3.61
C PHE A 475 21.81 18.22 -2.86
N SER A 476 22.85 19.02 -2.54
CA SER A 476 23.94 18.55 -1.68
C SER A 476 23.44 18.24 -0.25
N GLY A 477 24.20 17.47 0.52
CA GLY A 477 23.90 17.17 1.93
C GLY A 477 23.66 18.44 2.74
N GLY A 478 24.54 19.44 2.61
CA GLY A 478 24.41 20.73 3.31
C GLY A 478 23.19 21.55 2.89
N GLN A 479 22.80 21.51 1.60
CA GLN A 479 21.59 22.17 1.12
C GLN A 479 20.34 21.53 1.69
N ARG A 480 20.27 20.18 1.69
CA ARG A 480 19.15 19.45 2.33
C ARG A 480 19.05 19.80 3.81
N GLN A 481 20.18 19.83 4.50
CA GLN A 481 20.23 20.15 5.93
C GLN A 481 19.72 21.58 6.21
N ARG A 482 20.14 22.57 5.44
CA ARG A 482 19.67 23.96 5.57
C ARG A 482 18.18 24.08 5.29
N ILE A 483 17.61 23.29 4.37
CA ILE A 483 16.15 23.20 4.18
C ILE A 483 15.48 22.62 5.44
N ALA A 484 16.08 21.59 6.09
CA ALA A 484 15.55 21.06 7.34
C ALA A 484 15.57 22.08 8.49
N ILE A 485 16.65 22.88 8.58
CA ILE A 485 16.74 23.99 9.55
C ILE A 485 15.68 25.05 9.24
N ALA A 486 15.46 25.41 7.96
CA ALA A 486 14.40 26.35 7.57
C ALA A 486 13.01 25.82 7.99
N ARG A 487 12.74 24.52 7.81
CA ARG A 487 11.52 23.87 8.34
C ARG A 487 11.41 24.03 9.87
N ALA A 488 12.51 23.82 10.58
CA ALA A 488 12.55 23.94 12.03
C ALA A 488 12.27 25.38 12.51
N VAL A 489 12.85 26.36 11.83
CA VAL A 489 12.58 27.80 12.10
C VAL A 489 11.11 28.14 11.82
N LEU A 490 10.58 27.68 10.68
CA LEU A 490 9.20 27.95 10.25
C LEU A 490 8.16 27.33 11.19
N LYS A 491 8.43 26.13 11.73
CA LYS A 491 7.59 25.45 12.72
C LYS A 491 7.57 26.18 14.06
N ASN A 492 8.67 26.83 14.42
CA ASN A 492 8.83 27.66 15.62
C ASN A 492 8.44 26.99 16.94
N SER A 493 8.82 25.72 17.13
CA SER A 493 8.54 24.96 18.35
C SER A 493 9.46 25.38 19.50
N PRO A 494 8.99 25.34 20.77
CA PRO A 494 9.78 25.71 21.95
C PRO A 494 10.84 24.69 22.36
N ILE A 495 10.69 23.44 21.94
CA ILE A 495 11.65 22.35 22.17
C ILE A 495 12.27 21.98 20.83
N VAL A 496 13.61 21.97 20.78
CA VAL A 496 14.37 21.63 19.58
C VAL A 496 15.23 20.40 19.84
N VAL A 497 15.12 19.42 18.97
CA VAL A 497 15.96 18.23 18.99
C VAL A 497 16.86 18.26 17.76
N LEU A 498 18.16 18.16 17.98
CA LEU A 498 19.17 18.04 16.93
C LEU A 498 19.76 16.64 16.98
N ASP A 499 19.58 15.87 15.91
CA ASP A 499 20.17 14.53 15.78
C ASP A 499 21.25 14.58 14.70
N GLU A 500 22.52 14.67 15.14
CA GLU A 500 23.71 14.73 14.26
C GLU A 500 23.65 15.75 13.12
N ALA A 501 23.11 16.92 13.39
CA ALA A 501 22.80 17.92 12.38
C ALA A 501 23.98 18.46 11.55
N THR A 502 25.23 18.01 11.77
CA THR A 502 26.43 18.47 11.06
C THR A 502 27.32 17.37 10.49
N SER A 503 26.91 16.08 10.59
CA SER A 503 27.81 14.94 10.28
C SER A 503 28.12 14.74 8.79
N SER A 504 27.30 15.27 7.89
CA SER A 504 27.37 15.03 6.44
C SER A 504 27.76 16.25 5.61
N VAL A 505 28.46 17.24 6.20
CA VAL A 505 28.68 18.56 5.57
C VAL A 505 30.16 18.90 5.46
N ASP A 506 30.55 19.51 4.34
CA ASP A 506 31.90 20.03 4.09
C ASP A 506 32.23 21.18 5.06
N THR A 507 33.53 21.36 5.37
CA THR A 507 34.01 22.30 6.39
C THR A 507 33.60 23.76 6.14
N GLU A 508 33.45 24.20 4.91
CA GLU A 508 32.98 25.53 4.55
C GLU A 508 31.51 25.76 4.90
N ASN A 509 30.67 24.77 4.64
CA ASN A 509 29.23 24.78 4.95
C ASN A 509 28.95 24.53 6.44
N GLU A 510 29.89 23.96 7.20
CA GLU A 510 29.71 23.66 8.62
C GLU A 510 29.52 24.93 9.47
N ASN A 511 30.26 25.99 9.18
CA ASN A 511 30.18 27.27 9.91
C ASN A 511 28.83 27.97 9.66
N GLU A 512 28.32 27.94 8.44
CA GLU A 512 27.00 28.50 8.10
C GLU A 512 25.87 27.74 8.78
N ILE A 513 25.96 26.42 8.82
CA ILE A 513 24.97 25.56 9.51
C ILE A 513 25.03 25.81 11.02
N LYS A 514 26.23 25.89 11.63
CA LYS A 514 26.39 26.21 13.05
C LYS A 514 25.76 27.55 13.41
N HIS A 515 25.95 28.58 12.56
CA HIS A 515 25.32 29.89 12.78
C HIS A 515 23.79 29.80 12.75
N SER A 516 23.24 29.09 11.77
CA SER A 516 21.79 28.87 11.63
C SER A 516 21.21 28.06 12.81
N LEU A 517 21.91 27.01 13.26
CA LEU A 517 21.53 26.23 14.43
C LEU A 517 21.58 27.07 15.73
N ASN A 518 22.61 27.88 15.92
CA ASN A 518 22.70 28.78 17.08
C ASN A 518 21.54 29.79 17.11
N HIS A 519 21.11 30.30 15.95
CA HIS A 519 19.93 31.14 15.85
C HIS A 519 18.65 30.35 16.22
N LEU A 520 18.50 29.12 15.74
CA LEU A 520 17.36 28.26 16.05
C LEU A 520 17.26 27.95 17.55
N LEU A 521 18.40 27.77 18.25
CA LEU A 521 18.44 27.36 19.66
C LEU A 521 18.27 28.50 20.67
N ARG A 522 18.20 29.77 20.23
CA ARG A 522 18.04 30.91 21.15
C ARG A 522 16.71 30.83 21.89
N ASN A 523 16.77 30.97 23.23
CA ASN A 523 15.60 30.96 24.12
C ASN A 523 14.70 29.69 23.95
N ARG A 524 15.29 28.55 23.69
CA ARG A 524 14.57 27.29 23.55
C ARG A 524 15.25 26.17 24.35
N THR A 525 14.45 25.28 24.87
CA THR A 525 14.96 24.03 25.45
C THR A 525 15.43 23.11 24.34
N SER A 526 16.65 22.60 24.41
CA SER A 526 17.18 21.75 23.35
C SER A 526 17.85 20.47 23.83
N ILE A 527 17.71 19.42 23.05
CA ILE A 527 18.44 18.15 23.20
C ILE A 527 19.25 17.93 21.93
N THR A 528 20.57 17.92 22.05
CA THR A 528 21.50 17.68 20.94
C THR A 528 22.13 16.32 21.07
N ILE A 529 21.85 15.43 20.13
CA ILE A 529 22.56 14.15 19.98
C ILE A 529 23.78 14.43 19.10
N ALA A 530 24.96 14.24 19.65
CA ALA A 530 26.17 14.55 18.93
C ALA A 530 27.11 13.36 18.83
N HIS A 531 27.61 13.17 17.62
CA HIS A 531 28.77 12.32 17.32
C HIS A 531 30.05 13.16 17.12
N ARG A 532 29.93 14.48 16.86
CA ARG A 532 31.07 15.41 16.74
C ARG A 532 31.16 16.28 17.98
N LEU A 533 32.34 16.30 18.57
CA LEU A 533 32.63 17.03 19.83
C LEU A 533 32.42 18.54 19.71
N ASN A 534 32.73 19.13 18.54
CA ASN A 534 32.57 20.58 18.29
C ASN A 534 31.11 21.06 18.40
N THR A 535 30.13 20.15 18.39
CA THR A 535 28.71 20.48 18.55
C THR A 535 28.30 20.53 20.02
N ILE A 536 29.07 19.88 20.90
CA ILE A 536 28.80 19.70 22.34
C ILE A 536 29.40 20.80 23.19
N GLU A 537 30.50 21.44 22.74
CA GLU A 537 31.24 22.46 23.51
C GLU A 537 30.38 23.65 23.99
N ASN A 538 29.37 24.01 23.19
CA ASN A 538 28.46 25.13 23.50
C ASN A 538 27.18 24.70 24.25
N SER A 539 27.12 23.48 24.75
CA SER A 539 25.99 22.99 25.54
C SER A 539 26.16 23.36 27.02
N ASP A 540 25.06 23.69 27.67
CA ASP A 540 25.10 24.05 29.09
C ASP A 540 25.48 22.82 29.94
N ARG A 541 25.04 21.63 29.51
CA ARG A 541 25.27 20.35 30.20
C ARG A 541 25.36 19.21 29.17
N ILE A 542 26.17 18.20 29.49
CA ILE A 542 26.38 17.00 28.71
C ILE A 542 26.00 15.78 29.56
N LEU A 543 25.14 14.91 29.03
CA LEU A 543 24.87 13.59 29.56
C LEU A 543 25.66 12.55 28.74
N VAL A 544 26.42 11.72 29.41
CA VAL A 544 27.21 10.67 28.78
C VAL A 544 26.52 9.33 28.96
N LEU A 545 26.06 8.75 27.87
CA LEU A 545 25.37 7.48 27.82
C LEU A 545 26.32 6.33 27.47
N HIS A 546 26.32 5.31 28.30
CA HIS A 546 26.99 4.04 28.02
C HIS A 546 26.05 2.89 28.30
N ARG A 547 25.79 2.05 27.27
CA ARG A 547 24.91 0.85 27.37
C ARG A 547 23.54 1.14 28.01
N GLY A 548 22.94 2.29 27.68
CA GLY A 548 21.61 2.67 28.19
C GLY A 548 21.57 3.27 29.60
N GLU A 549 22.70 3.55 30.19
CA GLU A 549 22.81 4.19 31.51
C GLU A 549 23.59 5.51 31.39
N ILE A 550 23.24 6.50 32.23
CA ILE A 550 23.98 7.75 32.35
C ILE A 550 25.16 7.48 33.25
N VAL A 551 26.37 7.51 32.70
CA VAL A 551 27.62 7.24 33.43
C VAL A 551 28.30 8.51 33.93
N GLU A 552 28.13 9.62 33.23
CA GLU A 552 28.69 10.92 33.58
C GLU A 552 27.73 12.04 33.18
N GLU A 553 27.82 13.12 33.96
CA GLU A 553 27.03 14.35 33.73
C GLU A 553 27.85 15.55 34.19
N GLY A 554 27.82 16.65 33.42
CA GLY A 554 28.51 17.89 33.74
C GLY A 554 28.67 18.79 32.54
N SER A 555 29.34 19.93 32.71
CA SER A 555 29.76 20.82 31.63
C SER A 555 30.95 20.22 30.85
N TYR A 556 31.16 20.68 29.63
CA TYR A 556 32.32 20.27 28.79
C TYR A 556 33.65 20.38 29.56
N LYS A 557 33.86 21.50 30.26
CA LYS A 557 35.10 21.78 31.01
C LYS A 557 35.27 20.77 32.19
N GLU A 558 34.19 20.48 32.89
CA GLU A 558 34.26 19.53 34.03
C GLU A 558 34.53 18.11 33.57
N LEU A 559 33.89 17.67 32.48
CA LEU A 559 34.02 16.30 31.97
C LEU A 559 35.38 16.04 31.31
N ILE A 560 35.99 17.03 30.68
CA ILE A 560 37.35 16.92 30.12
C ILE A 560 38.42 16.83 31.21
N LEU A 561 38.20 17.53 32.35
CA LEU A 561 39.13 17.48 33.48
C LEU A 561 39.04 16.17 34.29
N LYS A 562 37.89 15.49 34.25
CA LYS A 562 37.72 14.17 34.83
C LYS A 562 38.41 13.12 33.91
N ASP A 563 39.15 12.20 34.46
CA ASP A 563 39.74 11.06 33.72
C ASP A 563 38.65 9.96 33.55
N GLY A 564 37.56 10.35 32.92
CA GLY A 564 36.33 9.58 32.83
C GLY A 564 36.06 9.00 31.45
N TYR A 565 34.87 8.48 31.28
CA TYR A 565 34.42 7.87 30.02
C TYR A 565 34.29 8.90 28.90
N TYR A 566 33.83 10.13 29.21
CA TYR A 566 33.72 11.22 28.26
C TYR A 566 35.08 11.60 27.64
N LYS A 567 36.11 11.78 28.46
CA LYS A 567 37.46 12.09 27.99
C LYS A 567 38.01 11.03 27.04
N LYS A 568 37.78 9.74 27.35
CA LYS A 568 38.15 8.63 26.47
C LYS A 568 37.46 8.68 25.12
N LEU A 569 36.16 9.03 25.08
CA LEU A 569 35.43 9.24 23.83
C LEU A 569 36.03 10.38 23.01
N VAL A 570 36.41 11.49 23.69
CA VAL A 570 37.03 12.65 23.03
C VAL A 570 38.40 12.28 22.44
N GLU A 571 39.25 11.61 23.19
CA GLU A 571 40.56 11.16 22.74
C GLU A 571 40.51 10.18 21.58
N ALA A 572 39.55 9.23 21.63
CA ALA A 572 39.31 8.29 20.53
C ALA A 572 38.93 9.02 19.21
N GLN A 573 38.06 10.01 19.28
CA GLN A 573 37.66 10.79 18.10
C GLN A 573 38.76 11.73 17.57
N GLN A 574 39.58 12.29 18.47
CA GLN A 574 40.73 13.12 18.05
C GLN A 574 41.84 12.28 17.43
N GLY A 575 42.04 11.05 17.94
CA GLY A 575 43.00 10.10 17.37
C GLY A 575 42.61 9.64 15.96
N GLU A 576 41.33 9.42 15.68
CA GLU A 576 40.83 9.13 14.32
C GLU A 576 41.07 10.30 13.34
N ASN A 577 40.95 11.56 13.79
CA ASN A 577 41.16 12.74 12.96
C ASN A 577 42.66 13.03 12.64
N GLN A 578 43.60 12.40 13.34
CA GLN A 578 45.04 12.52 13.04
C GLN A 578 45.52 11.56 11.95
N TYR A 579 44.72 10.58 11.54
CA TYR A 579 45.06 9.59 10.51
C TYR A 579 44.29 9.78 9.19
N VAL A 580 43.51 10.85 9.04
CA VAL A 580 42.87 11.30 7.79
C VAL A 580 43.48 12.61 7.35
#